data_eb1a03d51078a42dd68b0890bd10baaf
#
_entry.id   eb1a03d51078a42dd68b0890bd10baaf
#
_cell.length_a   1.000
_cell.length_b   1.000
_cell.length_c   1.000
_cell.angle_alpha   90.00
_cell.angle_beta   90.00
_cell.angle_gamma   90.00
#
_symmetry.space_group_name_H-M   'P 1'
#
loop_
_entity.id
_entity.type
_entity.pdbx_description
1 polymer ?
#
loop_
_entity_poly.entity_id
_entity_poly.type
_entity_poly.pdbx_seq_one_letter_code
_entity_poly.pdbx_strand_id
1 'polypeptide(L)'
;MYVKPTVTDFKDYFTRDFPYGVSNNTILDSDISKAIDEATVNFNEGLFSTQDSYSIGFMYLTAHYLVMDIRASGQGISGNFPWLTSSKGVGSVSESIQIPDFIASNPMLAHYGKTYYGAKYITLVYPRLIGNMFSSFGNTKA
;
A
#
# COMPACT_ATOMS: atom_id res chain seq x y z
N MET A 1 12.26 18.46 3.82
CA MET A 1 11.24 18.10 2.83
C MET A 1 11.77 17.00 1.93
N TYR A 2 10.99 15.93 1.78
CA TYR A 2 11.42 14.80 0.97
C TYR A 2 10.99 14.97 -0.47
N VAL A 3 11.72 14.34 -1.39
CA VAL A 3 11.40 14.32 -2.81
C VAL A 3 10.47 13.14 -3.09
N LYS A 4 9.29 13.44 -3.62
CA LYS A 4 8.29 12.43 -3.95
C LYS A 4 8.75 11.62 -5.17
N PRO A 5 8.67 10.28 -5.11
CA PRO A 5 8.99 9.43 -6.26
C PRO A 5 8.11 9.72 -7.48
N THR A 6 8.71 9.61 -8.63
CA THR A 6 8.04 9.77 -9.92
C THR A 6 7.59 8.43 -10.49
N VAL A 7 6.86 8.46 -11.61
CA VAL A 7 6.49 7.26 -12.37
C VAL A 7 7.74 6.47 -12.77
N THR A 8 8.79 7.14 -13.20
CA THR A 8 10.04 6.49 -13.59
C THR A 8 10.69 5.80 -12.39
N ASP A 9 10.74 6.47 -11.23
CA ASP A 9 11.28 5.88 -10.01
C ASP A 9 10.52 4.63 -9.61
N PHE A 10 9.19 4.66 -9.74
CA PHE A 10 8.33 3.51 -9.45
C PHE A 10 8.67 2.32 -10.35
N LYS A 11 8.78 2.55 -11.65
CA LYS A 11 9.11 1.49 -12.61
C LYS A 11 10.50 0.90 -12.36
N ASP A 12 11.45 1.73 -12.02
CA ASP A 12 12.82 1.29 -11.74
C ASP A 12 12.90 0.45 -10.46
N TYR A 13 12.11 0.82 -9.45
CA TYR A 13 12.07 0.07 -8.20
C TYR A 13 11.32 -1.25 -8.34
N PHE A 14 10.19 -1.26 -9.01
CA PHE A 14 9.37 -2.45 -9.24
C PHE A 14 9.54 -2.98 -10.66
N THR A 15 10.77 -3.27 -11.05
CA THR A 15 11.10 -3.66 -12.42
C THR A 15 10.41 -4.95 -12.85
N ARG A 16 10.29 -5.91 -11.93
CA ARG A 16 9.75 -7.25 -12.22
C ARG A 16 8.34 -7.47 -11.70
N ASP A 17 7.84 -6.53 -10.93
CA ASP A 17 6.59 -6.71 -10.18
C ASP A 17 5.37 -6.52 -11.05
N PHE A 18 5.45 -5.68 -12.08
CA PHE A 18 4.32 -5.30 -12.90
C PHE A 18 4.63 -5.41 -14.39
N PRO A 19 3.65 -5.80 -15.20
CA PRO A 19 3.81 -5.88 -16.65
C PRO A 19 3.64 -4.50 -17.28
N TYR A 20 4.72 -3.77 -17.39
CA TYR A 20 4.73 -2.48 -18.10
C TYR A 20 4.74 -2.68 -19.60
N GLY A 21 4.04 -1.83 -20.33
CA GLY A 21 4.09 -1.90 -21.79
C GLY A 21 2.91 -1.23 -22.46
N VAL A 22 2.73 -1.55 -23.74
CA VAL A 22 1.69 -0.98 -24.60
C VAL A 22 0.65 -1.98 -25.05
N SER A 23 0.76 -3.25 -24.62
CA SER A 23 -0.21 -4.28 -24.99
C SER A 23 -1.39 -4.31 -24.00
N ASN A 24 -2.46 -4.99 -24.37
CA ASN A 24 -3.60 -5.18 -23.49
C ASN A 24 -3.18 -5.90 -22.20
N ASN A 25 -3.77 -5.54 -21.09
CA ASN A 25 -3.46 -6.06 -19.75
C ASN A 25 -2.09 -5.65 -19.21
N THR A 26 -1.55 -4.55 -19.68
CA THR A 26 -0.32 -3.98 -19.13
C THR A 26 -0.61 -2.73 -18.31
N ILE A 27 0.34 -2.41 -17.43
CA ILE A 27 0.26 -1.23 -16.58
C ILE A 27 0.74 -0.02 -17.39
N LEU A 28 -0.10 0.99 -17.48
CA LEU A 28 0.21 2.24 -18.17
C LEU A 28 0.77 3.26 -17.18
N ASP A 29 1.50 4.23 -17.70
CA ASP A 29 2.02 5.34 -16.88
C ASP A 29 0.89 6.12 -16.20
N SER A 30 -0.27 6.23 -16.85
CA SER A 30 -1.44 6.88 -16.26
C SER A 30 -1.97 6.12 -15.05
N ASP A 31 -1.89 4.80 -15.05
CA ASP A 31 -2.29 3.98 -13.89
C ASP A 31 -1.39 4.26 -12.71
N ILE A 32 -0.09 4.32 -12.95
CA ILE A 32 0.91 4.60 -11.92
C ILE A 32 0.73 6.03 -11.39
N SER A 33 0.52 6.98 -12.28
CA SER A 33 0.30 8.38 -11.91
C SER A 33 -0.91 8.54 -11.01
N LYS A 34 -2.01 7.87 -11.33
CA LYS A 34 -3.21 7.85 -10.49
C LYS A 34 -2.92 7.27 -9.10
N ALA A 35 -2.20 6.16 -9.05
CA ALA A 35 -1.83 5.53 -7.79
C ALA A 35 -0.92 6.44 -6.95
N ILE A 36 -0.02 7.17 -7.58
CA ILE A 36 0.83 8.17 -6.91
C ILE A 36 -0.03 9.28 -6.28
N ASP A 37 -1.03 9.75 -7.00
CA ASP A 37 -1.93 10.78 -6.49
C ASP A 37 -2.72 10.27 -5.27
N GLU A 38 -3.23 9.05 -5.33
CA GLU A 38 -3.92 8.43 -4.19
C GLU A 38 -2.99 8.24 -3.00
N ALA A 39 -1.78 7.78 -3.24
CA ALA A 39 -0.77 7.63 -2.18
C ALA A 39 -0.44 8.98 -1.54
N THR A 40 -0.32 10.02 -2.35
CA THR A 40 -0.01 11.38 -1.85
C THR A 40 -1.05 11.86 -0.84
N VAL A 41 -2.32 11.56 -1.07
CA VAL A 41 -3.40 11.97 -0.17
C VAL A 41 -3.34 11.22 1.17
N ASN A 42 -2.90 9.97 1.14
CA ASN A 42 -2.98 9.08 2.30
C ASN A 42 -1.65 8.85 3.00
N PHE A 43 -0.58 9.46 2.52
CA PHE A 43 0.77 9.22 3.04
C PHE A 43 1.14 10.27 4.09
N ASN A 44 1.64 9.80 5.23
CA ASN A 44 2.11 10.68 6.29
C ASN A 44 3.65 10.69 6.28
N GLU A 45 4.24 11.71 5.69
CA GLU A 45 5.69 11.86 5.60
C GLU A 45 6.36 12.04 6.95
N GLY A 46 5.61 12.52 7.95
CA GLY A 46 6.14 12.72 9.30
C GLY A 46 6.56 11.44 10.02
N LEU A 47 6.14 10.28 9.50
CA LEU A 47 6.53 9.00 10.06
C LEU A 47 7.93 8.54 9.63
N PHE A 48 8.55 9.23 8.68
CA PHE A 48 9.81 8.82 8.10
C PHE A 48 10.90 9.83 8.43
N SER A 49 12.09 9.32 8.73
CA SER A 49 13.21 10.15 9.16
C SER A 49 14.28 10.34 8.09
N THR A 50 14.23 9.56 7.02
CA THR A 50 15.20 9.65 5.93
C THR A 50 14.51 9.65 4.58
N GLN A 51 15.18 10.20 3.56
CA GLN A 51 14.68 10.18 2.19
C GLN A 51 14.45 8.74 1.69
N ASP A 52 15.35 7.83 2.03
CA ASP A 52 15.25 6.44 1.57
C ASP A 52 14.03 5.74 2.18
N SER A 53 13.80 5.88 3.47
CA SER A 53 12.64 5.28 4.14
C SER A 53 11.33 5.91 3.65
N TYR A 54 11.32 7.22 3.40
CA TYR A 54 10.20 7.91 2.80
C TYR A 54 9.89 7.35 1.41
N SER A 55 10.90 7.24 0.56
CA SER A 55 10.72 6.77 -0.82
C SER A 55 10.20 5.33 -0.86
N ILE A 56 10.78 4.45 -0.05
CA ILE A 56 10.36 3.04 0.02
C ILE A 56 8.91 2.94 0.50
N GLY A 57 8.59 3.61 1.59
CA GLY A 57 7.21 3.60 2.12
C GLY A 57 6.21 4.15 1.11
N PHE A 58 6.55 5.24 0.46
CA PHE A 58 5.69 5.86 -0.56
C PHE A 58 5.47 4.92 -1.75
N MET A 59 6.52 4.25 -2.20
CA MET A 59 6.42 3.32 -3.34
C MET A 59 5.58 2.09 -3.00
N TYR A 60 5.70 1.53 -1.81
CA TYR A 60 4.83 0.40 -1.40
C TYR A 60 3.37 0.82 -1.28
N LEU A 61 3.10 2.01 -0.75
CA LEU A 61 1.73 2.52 -0.70
C LEU A 61 1.16 2.74 -2.11
N THR A 62 1.97 3.31 -3.00
CA THR A 62 1.59 3.50 -4.40
C THR A 62 1.28 2.16 -5.07
N ALA A 63 2.14 1.16 -4.87
CA ALA A 63 1.93 -0.18 -5.44
C ALA A 63 0.65 -0.82 -4.90
N HIS A 64 0.32 -0.63 -3.63
CA HIS A 64 -0.93 -1.11 -3.06
C HIS A 64 -2.14 -0.50 -3.80
N TYR A 65 -2.17 0.81 -3.95
CA TYR A 65 -3.27 1.47 -4.66
C TYR A 65 -3.33 1.06 -6.13
N LEU A 66 -2.17 0.93 -6.77
CA LEU A 66 -2.11 0.46 -8.16
C LEU A 66 -2.78 -0.91 -8.33
N VAL A 67 -2.45 -1.87 -7.47
CA VAL A 67 -3.03 -3.21 -7.50
C VAL A 67 -4.54 -3.15 -7.25
N MET A 68 -4.97 -2.37 -6.26
CA MET A 68 -6.39 -2.23 -5.94
C MET A 68 -7.17 -1.60 -7.09
N ASP A 69 -6.63 -0.57 -7.71
CA ASP A 69 -7.26 0.11 -8.84
C ASP A 69 -7.38 -0.81 -10.06
N ILE A 70 -6.33 -1.57 -10.36
CA ILE A 70 -6.34 -2.52 -11.48
C ILE A 70 -7.34 -3.65 -11.23
N ARG A 71 -7.41 -4.17 -10.02
CA ARG A 71 -8.43 -5.17 -9.66
C ARG A 71 -9.84 -4.62 -9.83
N ALA A 72 -10.07 -3.40 -9.37
CA ALA A 72 -11.37 -2.76 -9.48
C ALA A 72 -11.75 -2.54 -10.95
N SER A 73 -10.82 -2.07 -11.78
CA SER A 73 -11.08 -1.85 -13.20
C SER A 73 -11.34 -3.16 -13.94
N GLY A 74 -10.65 -4.22 -13.57
CA GLY A 74 -10.85 -5.55 -14.16
C GLY A 74 -12.20 -6.16 -13.83
N GLN A 75 -12.80 -5.80 -12.70
CA GLN A 75 -14.12 -6.28 -12.29
C GLN A 75 -15.26 -5.44 -12.89
N GLY A 76 -14.97 -4.23 -13.33
CA GLY A 76 -15.96 -3.31 -13.87
C GLY A 76 -17.00 -2.88 -12.83
N ILE A 77 -18.13 -2.36 -13.33
CA ILE A 77 -19.20 -1.81 -12.48
C ILE A 77 -19.90 -2.91 -11.67
N SER A 78 -19.99 -4.10 -12.23
CA SER A 78 -20.67 -5.24 -11.58
C SER A 78 -19.75 -6.06 -10.68
N GLY A 79 -18.50 -5.66 -10.53
CA GLY A 79 -17.55 -6.38 -9.70
C GLY A 79 -17.89 -6.30 -8.22
N ASN A 80 -17.66 -7.40 -7.52
CA ASN A 80 -17.78 -7.42 -6.07
C ASN A 80 -16.74 -6.50 -5.46
N PHE A 81 -17.15 -5.73 -4.50
CA PHE A 81 -16.25 -4.82 -3.81
C PHE A 81 -15.24 -5.64 -2.99
N PRO A 82 -13.93 -5.60 -3.32
CA PRO A 82 -12.95 -6.49 -2.69
C PRO A 82 -12.79 -6.25 -1.19
N TRP A 83 -13.25 -5.15 -0.70
CA TRP A 83 -13.27 -4.80 0.71
C TRP A 83 -14.01 -5.82 1.57
N LEU A 84 -15.12 -6.36 1.07
CA LEU A 84 -16.01 -7.22 1.83
C LEU A 84 -15.74 -8.71 1.68
N THR A 85 -14.72 -9.08 0.92
CA THR A 85 -14.45 -10.49 0.58
C THR A 85 -13.29 -11.07 1.35
N SER A 86 -13.13 -10.72 2.61
CA SER A 86 -12.05 -11.26 3.45
C SER A 86 -12.14 -12.78 3.64
N SER A 87 -13.30 -13.36 3.41
CA SER A 87 -13.55 -14.80 3.56
C SER A 87 -13.55 -15.56 2.24
N LYS A 88 -13.33 -14.89 1.12
CA LYS A 88 -13.29 -15.56 -0.16
C LYS A 88 -11.93 -16.24 -0.32
N GLY A 89 -11.88 -17.49 0.08
CA GLY A 89 -10.77 -18.34 -0.28
C GLY A 89 -10.69 -18.38 -1.80
N VAL A 90 -9.64 -17.83 -2.39
CA VAL A 90 -9.41 -17.93 -3.81
C VAL A 90 -8.84 -19.30 -4.06
N GLY A 91 -9.70 -20.24 -4.38
CA GLY A 91 -9.31 -21.57 -4.81
C GLY A 91 -8.35 -22.24 -3.83
N SER A 92 -7.45 -23.03 -4.37
CA SER A 92 -6.48 -23.80 -3.59
C SER A 92 -5.29 -22.96 -3.09
N VAL A 93 -5.21 -21.71 -3.44
CA VAL A 93 -4.16 -20.87 -2.89
C VAL A 93 -4.59 -20.38 -1.52
N SER A 94 -4.43 -21.26 -0.57
CA SER A 94 -4.42 -20.85 0.82
C SER A 94 -3.16 -20.01 1.06
N GLU A 95 -3.09 -18.87 0.45
CA GLU A 95 -2.25 -17.84 0.97
C GLU A 95 -2.91 -17.32 2.24
N SER A 96 -2.80 -18.10 3.27
CA SER A 96 -3.10 -17.63 4.60
C SER A 96 -1.99 -16.68 5.02
N ILE A 97 -1.99 -15.50 4.45
CA ILE A 97 -1.37 -14.39 5.14
C ILE A 97 -2.27 -14.18 6.35
N GLN A 98 -1.87 -14.74 7.47
CA GLN A 98 -2.54 -14.45 8.73
C GLN A 98 -2.36 -12.96 9.01
N ILE A 99 -3.39 -12.22 8.69
CA ILE A 99 -3.44 -10.82 9.08
C ILE A 99 -3.66 -10.81 10.60
N PRO A 100 -2.75 -10.20 11.37
CA PRO A 100 -2.96 -10.08 12.81
C PRO A 100 -4.33 -9.49 13.14
N ASP A 101 -4.94 -9.96 14.21
CA ASP A 101 -6.31 -9.55 14.57
C ASP A 101 -6.46 -8.05 14.71
N PHE A 102 -5.46 -7.34 15.20
CA PHE A 102 -5.55 -5.88 15.34
C PHE A 102 -5.62 -5.16 13.99
N ILE A 103 -5.04 -5.74 12.94
CA ILE A 103 -5.14 -5.21 11.57
C ILE A 103 -6.51 -5.54 11.01
N ALA A 104 -6.97 -6.78 11.20
CA ALA A 104 -8.27 -7.22 10.69
C ALA A 104 -9.42 -6.47 11.34
N SER A 105 -9.30 -6.09 12.61
CA SER A 105 -10.32 -5.36 13.35
C SER A 105 -10.37 -3.87 13.03
N ASN A 106 -9.32 -3.31 12.43
CA ASN A 106 -9.29 -1.90 12.05
C ASN A 106 -9.55 -1.77 10.55
N PRO A 107 -10.68 -1.15 10.13
CA PRO A 107 -11.02 -1.08 8.71
C PRO A 107 -9.96 -0.42 7.83
N MET A 108 -9.27 0.58 8.33
CA MET A 108 -8.22 1.27 7.56
C MET A 108 -7.00 0.38 7.37
N LEU A 109 -6.59 -0.32 8.41
CA LEU A 109 -5.44 -1.24 8.33
C LEU A 109 -5.79 -2.50 7.54
N ALA A 110 -7.01 -3.00 7.67
CA ALA A 110 -7.48 -4.16 6.91
C ALA A 110 -7.41 -3.92 5.40
N HIS A 111 -7.67 -2.69 4.97
CA HIS A 111 -7.55 -2.32 3.55
C HIS A 111 -6.14 -2.59 3.02
N TYR A 112 -5.12 -2.20 3.76
CA TYR A 112 -3.73 -2.41 3.34
C TYR A 112 -3.33 -3.89 3.34
N GLY A 113 -3.94 -4.70 4.17
CA GLY A 113 -3.68 -6.13 4.21
C GLY A 113 -4.17 -6.91 2.99
N LYS A 114 -4.93 -6.28 2.09
CA LYS A 114 -5.48 -6.93 0.89
C LYS A 114 -4.46 -7.12 -0.23
N THR A 115 -3.31 -6.49 -0.16
CA THR A 115 -2.24 -6.67 -1.13
C THR A 115 -0.93 -6.94 -0.41
N TYR A 116 0.00 -7.60 -1.11
CA TYR A 116 1.36 -7.79 -0.61
C TYR A 116 2.03 -6.45 -0.33
N TYR A 117 1.83 -5.48 -1.21
CA TYR A 117 2.46 -4.16 -1.10
C TYR A 117 1.90 -3.36 0.07
N GLY A 118 0.60 -3.47 0.30
CA GLY A 118 -0.03 -2.85 1.46
C GLY A 118 0.43 -3.47 2.77
N ALA A 119 0.58 -4.79 2.82
CA ALA A 119 1.14 -5.49 3.97
C ALA A 119 2.57 -5.03 4.25
N LYS A 120 3.38 -4.90 3.20
CA LYS A 120 4.75 -4.34 3.32
C LYS A 120 4.73 -2.92 3.86
N TYR A 121 3.82 -2.09 3.36
CA TYR A 121 3.66 -0.73 3.83
C TYR A 121 3.36 -0.69 5.33
N ILE A 122 2.45 -1.55 5.80
CA ILE A 122 2.12 -1.62 7.23
C ILE A 122 3.34 -2.04 8.05
N THR A 123 4.14 -2.98 7.59
CA THR A 123 5.35 -3.39 8.32
C THR A 123 6.35 -2.25 8.48
N LEU A 124 6.36 -1.30 7.54
CA LEU A 124 7.22 -0.12 7.64
C LEU A 124 6.62 0.95 8.55
N VAL A 125 5.32 1.13 8.50
CA VAL A 125 4.64 2.25 9.18
C VAL A 125 4.29 1.91 10.63
N TYR A 126 3.86 0.69 10.91
CA TYR A 126 3.34 0.31 12.21
C TYR A 126 4.34 0.50 13.35
N PRO A 127 5.61 0.07 13.22
CA PRO A 127 6.60 0.34 14.28
C PRO A 127 6.82 1.82 14.54
N ARG A 128 6.71 2.64 13.49
CA ARG A 128 6.86 4.10 13.61
C ARG A 128 5.69 4.73 14.34
N LEU A 129 4.48 4.23 14.10
CA LEU A 129 3.29 4.68 14.81
C LEU A 129 3.37 4.34 16.30
N ILE A 130 3.76 3.13 16.63
CA ILE A 130 3.95 2.69 18.03
C ILE A 130 5.05 3.52 18.70
N GLY A 131 6.18 3.72 18.01
CA GLY A 131 7.28 4.53 18.51
C GLY A 131 6.85 5.93 18.86
N ASN A 132 6.05 6.56 18.02
CA ASN A 132 5.51 7.88 18.27
C ASN A 132 4.56 7.90 19.47
N MET A 133 3.74 6.87 19.64
CA MET A 133 2.87 6.74 20.81
C MET A 133 3.67 6.62 22.09
N PHE A 134 4.68 5.78 22.13
CA PHE A 134 5.55 5.64 23.31
C PHE A 134 6.31 6.91 23.62
N SER A 135 6.78 7.59 22.61
CA SER A 135 7.45 8.88 22.77
C SER A 135 6.51 9.91 23.40
N SER A 136 5.24 9.92 22.98
CA SER A 136 4.21 10.80 23.52
C SER A 136 3.95 10.50 25.01
N PHE A 137 3.86 9.24 25.39
CA PHE A 137 3.66 8.85 26.79
C PHE A 137 4.90 9.10 27.64
N GLY A 138 6.10 8.96 27.08
CA GLY A 138 7.34 9.23 27.76
C GLY A 138 7.53 10.68 28.16
N ASN A 139 6.94 11.60 27.42
CA ASN A 139 7.06 13.02 27.66
C ASN A 139 6.08 13.56 28.71
N THR A 140 5.20 12.75 29.24
CA THR A 140 4.27 13.15 30.31
C THR A 140 4.86 13.00 31.71
N LYS A 141 6.11 12.68 31.81
CA LYS A 141 6.80 12.69 33.09
C LYS A 141 7.04 14.12 33.54
N ALA A 142 6.32 14.53 34.52
CA ALA A 142 6.61 15.74 35.25
C ALA A 142 7.94 15.61 35.96
#